data_8dd11f96d481112d83983c83fa5c7a8c
#
_entry.id   8dd11f96d481112d83983c83fa5c7a8c
#
_cell.length_a   1.000
_cell.length_b   1.000
_cell.length_c   1.000
_cell.angle_alpha   90.00
_cell.angle_beta   90.00
_cell.angle_gamma   90.00
#
_symmetry.space_group_name_H-M   'P 1'
#
loop_
_entity.id
_entity.type
_entity.pdbx_description
1 polymer ?
#
loop_
_entity_poly.entity_id
_entity_poly.type
_entity_poly.pdbx_seq_one_letter_code
_entity_poly.pdbx_strand_id
1 'polypeptide(L)'
;MITRRNFIVTTGLATTAVWARPSLAFSMEKKEIGLQLYTLRKELPKDVKTTLEKVSKAGYTTVETYGFSTAAQFWGISPKELKKILDDNGLKAVSGHYNLGSFLYDGNTTELIASIEAAKVLKSEFLTVPWVDEPFRRKIEDYKKIAARLNEAAKMCKKAGLKLAYHNHDFEFQKHDGVTGFEILLKETDKDLVFFELDLYWVIHSGNDPLKLFNENPGRFKMWHVKDKAKNNNELNTEVGSGTIDFRPLFAAAKQSGMIHFFVEQENNFASNSFESIQSSFDFISKNLIH
;
A
#
# COMPACT_ATOMS: atom_id res chain seq x y z
N MET A 1 -50.06 -80.02 -15.88
CA MET A 1 -48.69 -80.27 -15.41
C MET A 1 -48.01 -78.94 -15.23
N ILE A 2 -47.89 -78.45 -14.02
CA ILE A 2 -47.43 -77.12 -13.69
C ILE A 2 -46.12 -77.25 -12.93
N THR A 3 -45.05 -76.74 -13.50
CA THR A 3 -43.71 -76.71 -12.91
C THR A 3 -43.56 -75.48 -12.05
N ARG A 4 -43.14 -75.70 -10.81
CA ARG A 4 -42.89 -74.60 -9.84
C ARG A 4 -41.55 -73.92 -10.16
N ARG A 5 -41.57 -72.61 -10.34
CA ARG A 5 -40.40 -71.74 -10.42
C ARG A 5 -40.03 -71.21 -9.03
N ASN A 6 -38.82 -71.50 -8.62
CA ASN A 6 -38.24 -70.96 -7.40
C ASN A 6 -37.95 -69.45 -7.55
N PHE A 7 -38.46 -68.69 -6.60
CA PHE A 7 -38.20 -67.29 -6.50
C PHE A 7 -36.99 -67.07 -5.55
N ILE A 8 -35.85 -66.65 -6.09
CA ILE A 8 -34.69 -66.31 -5.30
C ILE A 8 -34.82 -64.83 -5.00
N VAL A 9 -34.98 -64.45 -3.73
CA VAL A 9 -34.93 -63.08 -3.24
C VAL A 9 -33.48 -62.76 -3.00
N THR A 10 -32.91 -61.88 -3.87
CA THR A 10 -31.59 -61.35 -3.68
C THR A 10 -31.73 -60.03 -2.92
N THR A 11 -31.36 -60.02 -1.64
CA THR A 11 -31.26 -58.82 -0.82
C THR A 11 -30.00 -58.08 -1.24
N GLY A 12 -30.16 -57.02 -2.00
CA GLY A 12 -29.06 -56.07 -2.34
C GLY A 12 -28.78 -55.12 -1.18
N LEU A 13 -27.61 -55.27 -0.57
CA LEU A 13 -27.05 -54.27 0.33
C LEU A 13 -26.60 -53.06 -0.50
N ALA A 14 -27.37 -51.97 -0.44
CA ALA A 14 -26.95 -50.69 -0.97
C ALA A 14 -25.95 -50.02 0.00
N THR A 15 -24.67 -50.15 -0.28
CA THR A 15 -23.64 -49.37 0.38
C THR A 15 -23.68 -47.94 -0.16
N THR A 16 -24.24 -47.02 0.62
CA THR A 16 -24.12 -45.55 0.34
C THR A 16 -22.69 -45.12 0.61
N ALA A 17 -21.89 -45.02 -0.44
CA ALA A 17 -20.60 -44.34 -0.36
C ALA A 17 -20.84 -42.84 -0.12
N VAL A 18 -20.67 -42.42 1.11
CA VAL A 18 -20.60 -41.01 1.46
C VAL A 18 -19.29 -40.47 0.92
N TRP A 19 -19.34 -39.81 -0.22
CA TRP A 19 -18.23 -39.04 -0.73
C TRP A 19 -18.03 -37.85 0.20
N ALA A 20 -17.08 -37.95 1.15
CA ALA A 20 -16.56 -36.82 1.87
C ALA A 20 -15.91 -35.88 0.85
N ARG A 21 -16.63 -34.83 0.45
CA ARG A 21 -16.02 -33.72 -0.28
C ARG A 21 -14.97 -33.13 0.65
N PRO A 22 -13.67 -33.03 0.25
CA PRO A 22 -12.75 -32.25 1.00
C PRO A 22 -13.31 -30.83 1.01
N SER A 23 -13.66 -30.32 2.17
CA SER A 23 -13.87 -28.89 2.35
C SER A 23 -12.56 -28.24 1.96
N LEU A 24 -12.52 -27.61 0.81
CA LEU A 24 -11.52 -26.61 0.50
C LEU A 24 -11.71 -25.54 1.56
N ALA A 25 -11.03 -25.71 2.69
CA ALA A 25 -10.77 -24.61 3.59
C ALA A 25 -10.04 -23.57 2.74
N PHE A 26 -10.79 -22.59 2.25
CA PHE A 26 -10.23 -21.37 1.71
C PHE A 26 -9.44 -20.79 2.88
N SER A 27 -8.13 -21.05 2.92
CA SER A 27 -7.22 -20.33 3.77
C SER A 27 -7.39 -18.88 3.34
N MET A 28 -8.15 -18.11 4.11
CA MET A 28 -8.12 -16.67 3.97
C MET A 28 -6.67 -16.28 4.28
N GLU A 29 -5.93 -15.97 3.22
CA GLU A 29 -4.58 -15.44 3.36
C GLU A 29 -4.69 -14.26 4.33
N LYS A 30 -4.05 -14.41 5.50
CA LYS A 30 -4.08 -13.38 6.54
C LYS A 30 -3.53 -12.12 5.90
N LYS A 31 -4.37 -11.11 5.73
CA LYS A 31 -3.93 -9.84 5.11
C LYS A 31 -2.73 -9.31 5.88
N GLU A 32 -1.64 -9.10 5.17
CA GLU A 32 -0.41 -8.56 5.74
C GLU A 32 -0.65 -7.08 6.12
N ILE A 33 -0.27 -6.70 7.34
CA ILE A 33 -0.29 -5.30 7.79
C ILE A 33 1.07 -4.71 7.49
N GLY A 34 1.09 -3.62 6.73
CA GLY A 34 2.28 -2.88 6.37
C GLY A 34 2.50 -1.64 7.24
N LEU A 35 3.77 -1.21 7.32
CA LEU A 35 4.18 0.04 7.95
C LEU A 35 4.94 0.91 6.95
N GLN A 36 4.51 2.18 6.78
CA GLN A 36 5.33 3.18 6.14
C GLN A 36 6.45 3.61 7.10
N LEU A 37 7.70 3.33 6.71
CA LEU A 37 8.87 3.52 7.57
C LEU A 37 9.18 4.99 7.86
N TYR A 38 8.59 5.94 7.13
CA TYR A 38 8.68 7.37 7.44
C TYR A 38 8.13 7.72 8.84
N THR A 39 7.22 6.90 9.36
CA THR A 39 6.75 6.96 10.75
C THR A 39 7.92 6.92 11.73
N LEU A 40 8.97 6.18 11.41
CA LEU A 40 10.17 5.98 12.25
C LEU A 40 11.38 6.77 11.75
N ARG A 41 11.15 7.90 11.04
CA ARG A 41 12.22 8.72 10.41
C ARG A 41 13.23 9.31 11.38
N LYS A 42 12.91 9.39 12.67
CA LYS A 42 13.83 9.86 13.70
C LYS A 42 14.71 8.74 14.28
N GLU A 43 14.27 7.50 14.16
CA GLU A 43 14.90 6.30 14.71
C GLU A 43 15.79 5.59 13.67
N LEU A 44 15.30 5.41 12.44
CA LEU A 44 16.00 4.68 11.39
C LEU A 44 17.41 5.18 11.10
N PRO A 45 17.70 6.49 10.96
CA PRO A 45 19.06 6.95 10.72
C PRO A 45 20.03 6.71 11.87
N LYS A 46 19.52 6.41 13.08
CA LYS A 46 20.35 6.12 14.27
C LYS A 46 20.74 4.65 14.36
N ASP A 47 19.77 3.76 14.09
CA ASP A 47 19.97 2.31 14.15
C ASP A 47 18.87 1.60 13.32
N VAL A 48 19.21 1.31 12.07
CA VAL A 48 18.30 0.63 11.14
C VAL A 48 17.93 -0.77 11.65
N LYS A 49 18.93 -1.53 12.15
CA LYS A 49 18.73 -2.92 12.54
C LYS A 49 17.78 -3.05 13.72
N THR A 50 18.06 -2.35 14.81
CA THR A 50 17.20 -2.38 16.01
C THR A 50 15.82 -1.81 15.73
N THR A 51 15.72 -0.79 14.86
CA THR A 51 14.43 -0.21 14.48
C THR A 51 13.57 -1.24 13.73
N LEU A 52 14.11 -1.92 12.73
CA LEU A 52 13.37 -2.92 11.96
C LEU A 52 13.04 -4.17 12.79
N GLU A 53 13.91 -4.57 13.74
CA GLU A 53 13.59 -5.62 14.71
C GLU A 53 12.35 -5.26 15.55
N LYS A 54 12.23 -4.01 16.00
CA LYS A 54 11.05 -3.55 16.74
C LYS A 54 9.78 -3.50 15.85
N VAL A 55 9.91 -3.13 14.57
CA VAL A 55 8.79 -3.19 13.61
C VAL A 55 8.26 -4.61 13.47
N SER A 56 9.15 -5.59 13.29
CA SER A 56 8.79 -7.01 13.23
C SER A 56 8.15 -7.49 14.52
N LYS A 57 8.71 -7.13 15.69
CA LYS A 57 8.15 -7.48 17.01
C LYS A 57 6.76 -6.89 17.25
N ALA A 58 6.46 -5.73 16.68
CA ALA A 58 5.12 -5.14 16.72
C ALA A 58 4.10 -5.91 15.86
N GLY A 59 4.54 -6.87 15.05
CA GLY A 59 3.69 -7.75 14.25
C GLY A 59 3.58 -7.41 12.78
N TYR A 60 4.18 -6.32 12.31
CA TYR A 60 4.22 -5.97 10.90
C TYR A 60 5.01 -7.00 10.09
N THR A 61 4.57 -7.27 8.89
CA THR A 61 5.22 -8.25 7.99
C THR A 61 5.66 -7.62 6.68
N THR A 62 5.05 -6.51 6.31
CA THR A 62 5.44 -5.72 5.14
C THR A 62 5.80 -4.30 5.56
N VAL A 63 6.66 -3.68 4.78
CA VAL A 63 7.05 -2.28 4.98
C VAL A 63 7.06 -1.55 3.64
N GLU A 64 6.86 -0.26 3.71
CA GLU A 64 7.19 0.68 2.67
C GLU A 64 8.40 1.50 3.08
N THR A 65 9.45 1.50 2.24
CA THR A 65 10.70 2.22 2.48
C THR A 65 10.59 3.68 2.05
N TYR A 66 11.52 4.53 2.48
CA TYR A 66 11.63 5.92 2.04
C TYR A 66 13.08 6.39 2.06
N GLY A 67 13.32 7.55 1.46
CA GLY A 67 14.56 8.30 1.61
C GLY A 67 15.77 7.75 0.87
N PHE A 68 15.58 6.84 -0.10
CA PHE A 68 16.66 6.41 -0.97
C PHE A 68 17.11 7.53 -1.91
N SER A 69 18.42 7.66 -2.07
CA SER A 69 19.05 8.41 -3.15
C SER A 69 20.41 7.77 -3.50
N THR A 70 20.96 8.11 -4.64
CA THR A 70 22.31 7.65 -5.04
C THR A 70 23.37 8.09 -4.03
N ALA A 71 23.22 9.27 -3.43
CA ALA A 71 24.17 9.83 -2.47
C ALA A 71 24.04 9.25 -1.06
N ALA A 72 22.81 9.12 -0.56
CA ALA A 72 22.56 8.75 0.84
C ALA A 72 22.22 7.26 1.02
N GLN A 73 21.93 6.54 -0.07
CA GLN A 73 21.39 5.19 -0.02
C GLN A 73 20.14 5.13 0.90
N PHE A 74 19.87 4.02 1.59
CA PHE A 74 18.84 3.97 2.64
C PHE A 74 19.46 4.30 4.00
N TRP A 75 19.36 5.54 4.44
CA TRP A 75 19.86 6.00 5.75
C TRP A 75 21.32 5.61 6.01
N GLY A 76 22.15 5.63 4.96
CA GLY A 76 23.58 5.30 5.02
C GLY A 76 23.93 3.83 4.76
N ILE A 77 22.94 2.96 4.53
CA ILE A 77 23.18 1.55 4.19
C ILE A 77 22.74 1.21 2.77
N SER A 78 23.44 0.27 2.14
CA SER A 78 23.13 -0.15 0.78
C SER A 78 21.80 -0.92 0.69
N PRO A 79 21.15 -0.95 -0.50
CA PRO A 79 19.96 -1.79 -0.72
C PRO A 79 20.17 -3.27 -0.38
N LYS A 80 21.38 -3.81 -0.57
CA LYS A 80 21.71 -5.20 -0.22
C LYS A 80 21.75 -5.42 1.29
N GLU A 81 22.33 -4.49 2.03
CA GLU A 81 22.34 -4.54 3.50
C GLU A 81 20.95 -4.40 4.06
N LEU A 82 20.16 -3.42 3.56
CA LEU A 82 18.77 -3.27 3.98
C LEU A 82 17.98 -4.55 3.70
N LYS A 83 18.12 -5.14 2.50
CA LYS A 83 17.45 -6.40 2.16
C LYS A 83 17.78 -7.51 3.15
N LYS A 84 19.06 -7.63 3.51
CA LYS A 84 19.48 -8.63 4.50
C LYS A 84 18.84 -8.39 5.86
N ILE A 85 18.81 -7.15 6.34
CA ILE A 85 18.20 -6.81 7.65
C ILE A 85 16.69 -7.10 7.63
N LEU A 86 16.01 -6.77 6.52
CA LEU A 86 14.58 -7.08 6.36
C LEU A 86 14.34 -8.59 6.40
N ASP A 87 15.13 -9.39 5.66
CA ASP A 87 15.01 -10.84 5.64
C ASP A 87 15.28 -11.48 7.01
N ASP A 88 16.31 -11.01 7.71
CA ASP A 88 16.66 -11.48 9.06
C ASP A 88 15.52 -11.23 10.07
N ASN A 89 14.63 -10.26 9.80
CA ASN A 89 13.48 -9.90 10.62
C ASN A 89 12.12 -10.39 10.04
N GLY A 90 12.11 -11.15 8.96
CA GLY A 90 10.88 -11.63 8.32
C GLY A 90 10.04 -10.52 7.69
N LEU A 91 10.63 -9.36 7.37
CA LEU A 91 9.98 -8.22 6.75
C LEU A 91 10.16 -8.23 5.22
N LYS A 92 9.14 -7.76 4.50
CA LYS A 92 9.18 -7.58 3.04
C LYS A 92 8.98 -6.11 2.70
N ALA A 93 9.90 -5.50 1.96
CA ALA A 93 9.70 -4.15 1.41
C ALA A 93 8.91 -4.24 0.09
N VAL A 94 7.57 -4.29 0.18
CA VAL A 94 6.72 -4.44 -1.02
C VAL A 94 6.60 -3.16 -1.84
N SER A 95 6.85 -2.00 -1.23
CA SER A 95 6.87 -0.68 -1.85
C SER A 95 7.96 0.20 -1.24
N GLY A 96 8.24 1.31 -1.89
CA GLY A 96 9.11 2.37 -1.37
C GLY A 96 8.81 3.72 -1.99
N HIS A 97 8.92 4.78 -1.19
CA HIS A 97 8.84 6.16 -1.61
C HIS A 97 10.18 6.62 -2.16
N TYR A 98 10.19 6.97 -3.45
CA TYR A 98 11.39 7.43 -4.16
C TYR A 98 11.17 8.84 -4.70
N ASN A 99 12.04 9.77 -4.32
CA ASN A 99 11.99 11.13 -4.86
C ASN A 99 12.50 11.12 -6.31
N LEU A 100 11.60 11.35 -7.24
CA LEU A 100 11.91 11.43 -8.68
C LEU A 100 11.88 12.87 -9.21
N GLY A 101 12.05 13.89 -8.37
CA GLY A 101 11.92 15.29 -8.78
C GLY A 101 12.76 15.64 -10.02
N SER A 102 14.03 15.26 -10.07
CA SER A 102 14.89 15.52 -11.24
C SER A 102 14.36 14.90 -12.54
N PHE A 103 13.72 13.72 -12.45
CA PHE A 103 13.09 13.12 -13.62
C PHE A 103 11.76 13.81 -13.98
N LEU A 104 10.92 14.07 -12.99
CA LEU A 104 9.61 14.68 -13.21
C LEU A 104 9.71 16.08 -13.82
N TYR A 105 10.72 16.86 -13.41
CA TYR A 105 10.85 18.26 -13.80
C TYR A 105 11.72 18.44 -15.05
N ASP A 106 12.86 17.75 -15.10
CA ASP A 106 13.90 17.96 -16.12
C ASP A 106 14.11 16.76 -17.05
N GLY A 107 13.50 15.60 -16.73
CA GLY A 107 13.69 14.37 -17.47
C GLY A 107 15.02 13.65 -17.18
N ASN A 108 15.74 14.05 -16.14
CA ASN A 108 16.99 13.38 -15.74
C ASN A 108 16.69 12.00 -15.12
N THR A 109 17.14 10.94 -15.77
CA THR A 109 16.83 9.55 -15.41
C THR A 109 17.74 8.96 -14.33
N THR A 110 18.76 9.66 -13.86
CA THR A 110 19.79 9.11 -12.96
C THR A 110 19.18 8.51 -11.69
N GLU A 111 18.41 9.29 -10.95
CA GLU A 111 17.76 8.82 -9.71
C GLU A 111 16.66 7.79 -9.98
N LEU A 112 15.91 7.92 -11.09
CA LEU A 112 14.90 6.93 -11.47
C LEU A 112 15.53 5.55 -11.73
N ILE A 113 16.63 5.49 -12.49
CA ILE A 113 17.34 4.22 -12.77
C ILE A 113 17.89 3.63 -11.48
N ALA A 114 18.53 4.44 -10.63
CA ALA A 114 19.05 3.99 -9.35
C ALA A 114 17.95 3.48 -8.41
N SER A 115 16.79 4.17 -8.36
CA SER A 115 15.63 3.76 -7.59
C SER A 115 15.04 2.44 -8.07
N ILE A 116 14.96 2.24 -9.39
CA ILE A 116 14.53 0.97 -10.00
C ILE A 116 15.48 -0.18 -9.56
N GLU A 117 16.80 0.02 -9.63
CA GLU A 117 17.74 -1.01 -9.22
C GLU A 117 17.69 -1.28 -7.70
N ALA A 118 17.52 -0.25 -6.87
CA ALA A 118 17.32 -0.41 -5.43
C ALA A 118 16.05 -1.21 -5.12
N ALA A 119 14.92 -0.86 -5.74
CA ALA A 119 13.65 -1.58 -5.59
C ALA A 119 13.75 -3.05 -6.02
N LYS A 120 14.47 -3.35 -7.11
CA LYS A 120 14.75 -4.73 -7.55
C LYS A 120 15.54 -5.52 -6.52
N VAL A 121 16.59 -4.92 -5.93
CA VAL A 121 17.37 -5.56 -4.88
C VAL A 121 16.52 -5.89 -3.67
N LEU A 122 15.60 -4.99 -3.27
CA LEU A 122 14.65 -5.22 -2.19
C LEU A 122 13.54 -6.22 -2.56
N LYS A 123 13.40 -6.59 -3.84
CA LYS A 123 12.29 -7.39 -4.39
C LYS A 123 10.94 -6.72 -4.17
N SER A 124 10.90 -5.39 -4.26
CA SER A 124 9.67 -4.63 -4.17
C SER A 124 8.76 -4.90 -5.37
N GLU A 125 7.45 -4.74 -5.17
CA GLU A 125 6.46 -4.79 -6.25
C GLU A 125 6.25 -3.40 -6.85
N PHE A 126 6.30 -2.37 -5.99
CA PHE A 126 6.03 -0.99 -6.36
C PHE A 126 7.23 -0.07 -6.14
N LEU A 127 7.36 0.88 -7.05
CA LEU A 127 8.14 2.10 -6.89
C LEU A 127 7.10 3.24 -6.82
N THR A 128 7.04 3.92 -5.68
CA THR A 128 6.03 4.95 -5.43
C THR A 128 6.65 6.34 -5.44
N VAL A 129 6.03 7.25 -6.21
CA VAL A 129 6.39 8.69 -6.23
C VAL A 129 5.58 9.40 -5.17
N PRO A 130 6.23 9.91 -4.08
CA PRO A 130 5.50 10.45 -2.95
C PRO A 130 5.20 11.94 -3.02
N TRP A 131 5.84 12.68 -3.93
CA TRP A 131 5.85 14.13 -3.85
C TRP A 131 6.11 14.82 -5.17
N VAL A 132 5.49 16.00 -5.33
CA VAL A 132 5.78 16.98 -6.38
C VAL A 132 6.03 18.33 -5.71
N ASP A 133 7.16 18.97 -6.02
CA ASP A 133 7.53 20.25 -5.44
C ASP A 133 6.60 21.38 -5.90
N GLU A 134 6.35 22.33 -5.01
CA GLU A 134 5.36 23.39 -5.20
C GLU A 134 5.52 24.17 -6.52
N PRO A 135 6.73 24.54 -7.00
CA PRO A 135 6.87 25.22 -8.28
C PRO A 135 6.36 24.46 -9.50
N PHE A 136 6.21 23.13 -9.39
CA PHE A 136 5.81 22.23 -10.47
C PHE A 136 4.38 21.69 -10.33
N ARG A 137 3.55 22.32 -9.46
CA ARG A 137 2.15 21.93 -9.21
C ARG A 137 1.20 23.12 -9.01
N ARG A 138 1.54 24.29 -9.62
CA ARG A 138 0.79 25.53 -9.43
C ARG A 138 -0.44 25.65 -10.33
N LYS A 139 -0.48 24.91 -11.44
CA LYS A 139 -1.55 24.97 -12.45
C LYS A 139 -1.78 23.63 -13.08
N ILE A 140 -2.91 23.48 -13.75
CA ILE A 140 -3.33 22.21 -14.38
C ILE A 140 -2.31 21.69 -15.41
N GLU A 141 -1.69 22.58 -16.19
CA GLU A 141 -0.66 22.21 -17.16
C GLU A 141 0.57 21.55 -16.53
N ASP A 142 0.87 21.89 -15.27
CA ASP A 142 1.97 21.27 -14.54
C ASP A 142 1.62 19.83 -14.19
N TYR A 143 0.41 19.56 -13.72
CA TYR A 143 -0.08 18.20 -13.47
C TYR A 143 -0.15 17.34 -14.74
N LYS A 144 -0.50 17.92 -15.90
CA LYS A 144 -0.44 17.19 -17.17
C LYS A 144 0.99 16.76 -17.53
N LYS A 145 1.98 17.65 -17.30
CA LYS A 145 3.39 17.31 -17.51
C LYS A 145 3.84 16.20 -16.56
N ILE A 146 3.47 16.29 -15.29
CA ILE A 146 3.75 15.24 -14.30
C ILE A 146 3.12 13.91 -14.73
N ALA A 147 1.85 13.91 -15.16
CA ALA A 147 1.19 12.70 -15.66
C ALA A 147 1.94 12.07 -16.83
N ALA A 148 2.39 12.88 -17.78
CA ALA A 148 3.21 12.39 -18.91
C ALA A 148 4.52 11.76 -18.43
N ARG A 149 5.22 12.38 -17.47
CA ARG A 149 6.45 11.84 -16.86
C ARG A 149 6.19 10.56 -16.07
N LEU A 150 5.09 10.49 -15.34
CA LEU A 150 4.70 9.26 -14.64
C LEU A 150 4.46 8.12 -15.64
N ASN A 151 3.82 8.37 -16.78
CA ASN A 151 3.64 7.38 -17.83
C ASN A 151 5.00 6.88 -18.40
N GLU A 152 5.97 7.77 -18.58
CA GLU A 152 7.33 7.40 -19.01
C GLU A 152 8.05 6.55 -17.95
N ALA A 153 8.05 6.99 -16.70
CA ALA A 153 8.64 6.25 -15.58
C ALA A 153 8.00 4.86 -15.41
N ALA A 154 6.67 4.76 -15.56
CA ALA A 154 5.95 3.50 -15.45
C ALA A 154 6.35 2.48 -16.52
N LYS A 155 6.64 2.94 -17.75
CA LYS A 155 7.19 2.06 -18.79
C LYS A 155 8.57 1.53 -18.44
N MET A 156 9.41 2.35 -17.78
CA MET A 156 10.74 1.92 -17.32
C MET A 156 10.61 0.92 -16.17
N CYS A 157 9.74 1.20 -15.18
CA CYS A 157 9.42 0.28 -14.09
C CYS A 157 8.92 -1.06 -14.61
N LYS A 158 7.96 -1.06 -15.54
CA LYS A 158 7.42 -2.29 -16.15
C LYS A 158 8.48 -3.14 -16.83
N LYS A 159 9.41 -2.53 -17.57
CA LYS A 159 10.56 -3.23 -18.18
C LYS A 159 11.46 -3.90 -17.14
N ALA A 160 11.53 -3.35 -15.95
CA ALA A 160 12.30 -3.88 -14.83
C ALA A 160 11.51 -4.87 -13.94
N GLY A 161 10.24 -5.17 -14.27
CA GLY A 161 9.37 -6.05 -13.51
C GLY A 161 8.70 -5.38 -12.29
N LEU A 162 8.72 -4.04 -12.23
CA LEU A 162 8.11 -3.23 -11.18
C LEU A 162 6.83 -2.55 -11.68
N LYS A 163 5.98 -2.13 -10.75
CA LYS A 163 4.84 -1.25 -10.97
C LYS A 163 5.18 0.15 -10.46
N LEU A 164 4.70 1.19 -11.15
CA LEU A 164 4.78 2.56 -10.64
C LEU A 164 3.49 2.92 -9.92
N ALA A 165 3.62 3.58 -8.77
CA ALA A 165 2.51 4.22 -8.07
C ALA A 165 2.79 5.69 -7.80
N TYR A 166 1.72 6.46 -7.61
CA TYR A 166 1.74 7.84 -7.15
C TYR A 166 1.00 7.93 -5.82
N HIS A 167 1.60 8.60 -4.84
CA HIS A 167 1.03 8.86 -3.53
C HIS A 167 0.57 10.32 -3.44
N ASN A 168 -0.66 10.54 -2.97
CA ASN A 168 -1.24 11.87 -2.82
C ASN A 168 -1.06 12.47 -1.43
N HIS A 169 -1.09 13.81 -1.43
CA HIS A 169 -1.29 14.64 -0.24
C HIS A 169 -2.58 15.45 -0.38
N ASP A 170 -2.68 16.57 0.30
CA ASP A 170 -3.81 17.50 0.23
C ASP A 170 -3.76 18.40 -1.01
N PHE A 171 -2.57 18.78 -1.45
CA PHE A 171 -2.36 19.78 -2.49
C PHE A 171 -2.89 19.34 -3.86
N GLU A 172 -2.95 18.03 -4.15
CA GLU A 172 -3.53 17.53 -5.40
C GLU A 172 -5.05 17.77 -5.48
N PHE A 173 -5.70 17.96 -4.34
CA PHE A 173 -7.14 18.26 -4.25
C PHE A 173 -7.47 19.75 -4.31
N GLN A 174 -6.46 20.62 -4.32
CA GLN A 174 -6.66 22.05 -4.55
C GLN A 174 -7.17 22.30 -5.98
N LYS A 175 -8.19 23.15 -6.10
CA LYS A 175 -8.79 23.45 -7.42
C LYS A 175 -8.00 24.55 -8.14
N HIS A 176 -7.70 24.29 -9.41
CA HIS A 176 -7.17 25.23 -10.36
C HIS A 176 -8.19 25.36 -11.49
N ASP A 177 -8.83 26.53 -11.62
CA ASP A 177 -9.93 26.76 -12.59
C ASP A 177 -11.07 25.72 -12.54
N GLY A 178 -11.40 25.24 -11.32
CA GLY A 178 -12.48 24.29 -11.08
C GLY A 178 -12.10 22.81 -11.19
N VAL A 179 -10.87 22.48 -11.61
CA VAL A 179 -10.33 21.10 -11.74
C VAL A 179 -9.21 20.89 -10.74
N THR A 180 -9.10 19.69 -10.18
CA THR A 180 -8.03 19.34 -9.24
C THR A 180 -6.86 18.66 -9.96
N GLY A 181 -5.66 18.79 -9.38
CA GLY A 181 -4.48 18.08 -9.86
C GLY A 181 -4.68 16.55 -9.81
N PHE A 182 -5.38 16.06 -8.77
CA PHE A 182 -5.67 14.63 -8.63
C PHE A 182 -6.55 14.08 -9.76
N GLU A 183 -7.58 14.84 -10.17
CA GLU A 183 -8.41 14.48 -11.33
C GLU A 183 -7.57 14.38 -12.63
N ILE A 184 -6.62 15.30 -12.83
CA ILE A 184 -5.72 15.24 -13.99
C ILE A 184 -4.81 14.03 -13.92
N LEU A 185 -4.20 13.75 -12.76
CA LEU A 185 -3.34 12.57 -12.59
C LEU A 185 -4.11 11.27 -12.86
N LEU A 186 -5.34 11.14 -12.36
CA LEU A 186 -6.18 9.97 -12.62
C LEU A 186 -6.55 9.82 -14.11
N LYS A 187 -6.84 10.93 -14.79
CA LYS A 187 -7.31 10.95 -16.18
C LYS A 187 -6.18 10.78 -17.19
N GLU A 188 -5.05 11.47 -16.98
CA GLU A 188 -3.98 11.58 -17.99
C GLU A 188 -2.90 10.48 -17.82
N THR A 189 -2.91 9.73 -16.69
CA THR A 189 -2.02 8.58 -16.52
C THR A 189 -2.63 7.31 -17.11
N ASP A 190 -1.79 6.49 -17.73
CA ASP A 190 -2.16 5.17 -18.26
C ASP A 190 -2.58 4.26 -17.11
N LYS A 191 -3.85 3.85 -17.12
CA LYS A 191 -4.48 3.03 -16.05
C LYS A 191 -3.87 1.63 -15.89
N ASP A 192 -3.17 1.12 -16.89
CA ASP A 192 -2.57 -0.20 -16.89
C ASP A 192 -1.08 -0.14 -16.51
N LEU A 193 -0.52 1.06 -16.32
CA LEU A 193 0.89 1.29 -16.02
C LEU A 193 1.11 2.06 -14.73
N VAL A 194 0.29 3.09 -14.46
CA VAL A 194 0.41 3.96 -13.29
C VAL A 194 -0.73 3.64 -12.32
N PHE A 195 -0.38 3.22 -11.13
CA PHE A 195 -1.32 2.96 -10.04
C PHE A 195 -1.26 4.09 -9.01
N PHE A 196 -2.14 4.04 -8.03
CA PHE A 196 -2.14 5.01 -6.93
C PHE A 196 -2.00 4.30 -5.59
N GLU A 197 -1.25 4.94 -4.73
CA GLU A 197 -1.25 4.73 -3.30
C GLU A 197 -2.08 5.85 -2.70
N LEU A 198 -3.32 5.53 -2.32
CA LEU A 198 -4.24 6.53 -1.81
C LEU A 198 -4.00 6.75 -0.32
N ASP A 199 -3.56 7.95 0.05
CA ASP A 199 -3.55 8.35 1.45
C ASP A 199 -4.96 8.77 1.88
N LEU A 200 -5.59 7.91 2.69
CA LEU A 200 -6.97 8.09 3.14
C LEU A 200 -7.14 9.32 4.04
N TYR A 201 -6.11 9.64 4.85
CA TYR A 201 -6.12 10.83 5.69
C TYR A 201 -6.14 12.11 4.84
N TRP A 202 -5.23 12.23 3.87
CA TRP A 202 -5.15 13.43 3.04
C TRP A 202 -6.38 13.63 2.16
N VAL A 203 -7.00 12.56 1.67
CA VAL A 203 -8.29 12.63 0.95
C VAL A 203 -9.36 13.21 1.87
N ILE A 204 -9.52 12.67 3.09
CA ILE A 204 -10.54 13.12 4.04
C ILE A 204 -10.21 14.52 4.57
N HIS A 205 -8.94 14.83 4.84
CA HIS A 205 -8.47 16.14 5.25
C HIS A 205 -8.85 17.22 4.23
N SER A 206 -8.71 16.93 2.95
CA SER A 206 -9.09 17.80 1.83
C SER A 206 -10.59 17.88 1.59
N GLY A 207 -11.42 17.28 2.45
CA GLY A 207 -12.88 17.31 2.33
C GLY A 207 -13.45 16.39 1.24
N ASN A 208 -12.67 15.42 0.77
CA ASN A 208 -13.10 14.45 -0.24
C ASN A 208 -13.47 13.11 0.42
N ASP A 209 -14.23 12.29 -0.32
CA ASP A 209 -14.68 10.97 0.12
C ASP A 209 -13.92 9.85 -0.60
N PRO A 210 -13.12 9.03 0.12
CA PRO A 210 -12.43 7.89 -0.48
C PRO A 210 -13.38 6.88 -1.14
N LEU A 211 -14.58 6.66 -0.59
CA LEU A 211 -15.56 5.73 -1.17
C LEU A 211 -16.05 6.21 -2.54
N LYS A 212 -16.24 7.52 -2.68
CA LYS A 212 -16.57 8.11 -3.98
C LYS A 212 -15.43 7.88 -4.98
N LEU A 213 -14.18 8.11 -4.58
CA LEU A 213 -13.01 7.87 -5.44
C LEU A 213 -12.92 6.40 -5.87
N PHE A 214 -13.18 5.44 -4.96
CA PHE A 214 -13.20 4.01 -5.30
C PHE A 214 -14.28 3.66 -6.32
N ASN A 215 -15.48 4.24 -6.17
CA ASN A 215 -16.60 4.03 -7.09
C ASN A 215 -16.30 4.57 -8.51
N GLU A 216 -15.71 5.75 -8.57
CA GLU A 216 -15.43 6.44 -9.84
C GLU A 216 -14.18 5.88 -10.54
N ASN A 217 -13.25 5.27 -9.79
CA ASN A 217 -11.97 4.78 -10.30
C ASN A 217 -11.67 3.35 -9.83
N PRO A 218 -12.52 2.36 -10.12
CA PRO A 218 -12.36 1.01 -9.61
C PRO A 218 -11.03 0.39 -10.04
N GLY A 219 -10.34 -0.23 -9.09
CA GLY A 219 -9.09 -0.94 -9.35
C GLY A 219 -7.84 -0.07 -9.48
N ARG A 220 -7.93 1.26 -9.36
CA ARG A 220 -6.79 2.18 -9.52
C ARG A 220 -5.93 2.32 -8.26
N PHE A 221 -6.51 2.15 -7.06
CA PHE A 221 -5.85 2.39 -5.77
C PHE A 221 -5.29 1.09 -5.20
N LYS A 222 -4.11 0.68 -5.71
CA LYS A 222 -3.49 -0.61 -5.36
C LYS A 222 -2.91 -0.62 -3.95
N MET A 223 -2.59 0.54 -3.44
CA MET A 223 -2.05 0.69 -2.09
C MET A 223 -2.79 1.80 -1.35
N TRP A 224 -2.80 1.71 -0.01
CA TRP A 224 -3.35 2.76 0.84
C TRP A 224 -2.36 3.13 1.94
N HIS A 225 -2.31 4.43 2.27
CA HIS A 225 -1.87 4.86 3.59
C HIS A 225 -3.06 4.93 4.53
N VAL A 226 -2.94 4.21 5.65
CA VAL A 226 -3.92 4.18 6.73
C VAL A 226 -3.36 5.02 7.87
N LYS A 227 -3.77 6.29 7.89
CA LYS A 227 -3.34 7.34 8.79
C LYS A 227 -4.59 7.94 9.42
N ASP A 228 -4.68 8.00 10.75
CA ASP A 228 -5.86 8.49 11.44
C ASP A 228 -5.71 9.97 11.83
N LYS A 229 -6.84 10.65 11.90
CA LYS A 229 -6.94 12.08 12.16
C LYS A 229 -7.28 12.35 13.62
N ALA A 230 -6.46 13.15 14.31
CA ALA A 230 -6.67 13.45 15.72
C ALA A 230 -8.00 14.18 15.97
N LYS A 231 -8.67 13.86 17.08
CA LYS A 231 -10.00 14.41 17.45
C LYS A 231 -9.98 15.90 17.73
N ASN A 232 -8.88 16.40 18.28
CA ASN A 232 -8.79 17.76 18.80
C ASN A 232 -8.07 18.73 17.87
N ASN A 233 -7.44 18.22 16.81
CA ASN A 233 -6.72 19.04 15.82
C ASN A 233 -6.66 18.30 14.49
N ASN A 234 -7.31 18.86 13.48
CA ASN A 234 -7.40 18.27 12.15
C ASN A 234 -6.05 18.18 11.41
N GLU A 235 -5.06 18.97 11.84
CA GLU A 235 -3.71 18.99 11.25
C GLU A 235 -2.80 17.90 11.83
N LEU A 236 -3.26 17.19 12.85
CA LEU A 236 -2.47 16.16 13.52
C LEU A 236 -2.97 14.76 13.20
N ASN A 237 -2.02 13.84 13.04
CA ASN A 237 -2.31 12.42 13.01
C ASN A 237 -2.48 11.88 14.43
N THR A 238 -2.92 10.63 14.55
CA THR A 238 -2.93 9.86 15.79
C THR A 238 -2.88 8.37 15.45
N GLU A 239 -2.76 7.53 16.46
CA GLU A 239 -2.82 6.08 16.32
C GLU A 239 -4.14 5.66 15.64
N VAL A 240 -4.04 4.73 14.69
CA VAL A 240 -5.22 4.21 13.97
C VAL A 240 -6.23 3.63 14.95
N GLY A 241 -7.47 4.11 14.88
CA GLY A 241 -8.57 3.76 15.78
C GLY A 241 -8.71 4.69 16.98
N SER A 242 -7.79 5.62 17.21
CA SER A 242 -7.87 6.64 18.25
C SER A 242 -8.44 7.96 17.75
N GLY A 243 -8.49 8.14 16.44
CA GLY A 243 -8.89 9.37 15.78
C GLY A 243 -10.37 9.45 15.41
N THR A 244 -10.65 10.10 14.29
CA THR A 244 -12.00 10.38 13.79
C THR A 244 -12.38 9.63 12.54
N ILE A 245 -11.45 8.93 11.88
CA ILE A 245 -11.72 8.23 10.63
C ILE A 245 -12.32 6.85 10.93
N ASP A 246 -13.51 6.58 10.41
CA ASP A 246 -14.08 5.22 10.43
C ASP A 246 -13.52 4.42 9.25
N PHE A 247 -12.54 3.57 9.51
CA PHE A 247 -11.90 2.73 8.49
C PHE A 247 -12.74 1.51 8.07
N ARG A 248 -13.75 1.12 8.83
CA ARG A 248 -14.54 -0.09 8.54
C ARG A 248 -15.20 -0.05 7.16
N PRO A 249 -15.95 1.00 6.76
CA PRO A 249 -16.53 1.07 5.42
C PRO A 249 -15.44 1.13 4.32
N LEU A 250 -14.28 1.74 4.59
CA LEU A 250 -13.18 1.81 3.65
C LEU A 250 -12.59 0.42 3.41
N PHE A 251 -12.29 -0.35 4.46
CA PHE A 251 -11.80 -1.73 4.34
C PHE A 251 -12.83 -2.68 3.70
N ALA A 252 -14.12 -2.47 3.94
CA ALA A 252 -15.17 -3.21 3.25
C ALA A 252 -15.16 -2.97 1.72
N ALA A 253 -14.75 -1.78 1.28
CA ALA A 253 -14.63 -1.39 -0.12
C ALA A 253 -13.24 -1.69 -0.74
N ALA A 254 -12.34 -2.35 -0.02
CA ALA A 254 -10.95 -2.60 -0.44
C ALA A 254 -10.86 -3.30 -1.81
N LYS A 255 -11.73 -4.29 -2.06
CA LYS A 255 -11.77 -4.99 -3.36
C LYS A 255 -12.15 -4.04 -4.50
N GLN A 256 -13.07 -3.12 -4.28
CA GLN A 256 -13.51 -2.15 -5.28
C GLN A 256 -12.42 -1.15 -5.61
N SER A 257 -11.69 -0.65 -4.62
CA SER A 257 -10.54 0.23 -4.84
C SER A 257 -9.42 -0.49 -5.61
N GLY A 258 -9.33 -1.81 -5.50
CA GLY A 258 -8.28 -2.67 -6.04
C GLY A 258 -7.09 -2.82 -5.11
N MET A 259 -7.25 -2.50 -3.82
CA MET A 259 -6.20 -2.54 -2.81
C MET A 259 -5.64 -3.95 -2.63
N ILE A 260 -4.32 -4.06 -2.70
CA ILE A 260 -3.54 -5.27 -2.44
C ILE A 260 -2.62 -5.11 -1.24
N HIS A 261 -2.12 -3.91 -0.99
CA HIS A 261 -1.33 -3.57 0.19
C HIS A 261 -1.87 -2.32 0.88
N PHE A 262 -1.64 -2.21 2.16
CA PHE A 262 -1.85 -0.96 2.89
C PHE A 262 -0.76 -0.80 3.95
N PHE A 263 -0.44 0.45 4.26
CA PHE A 263 0.60 0.79 5.21
C PHE A 263 0.05 1.74 6.27
N VAL A 264 0.26 1.39 7.54
CA VAL A 264 0.05 2.32 8.64
C VAL A 264 1.09 3.44 8.52
N GLU A 265 0.67 4.67 8.68
CA GLU A 265 1.57 5.80 8.82
C GLU A 265 1.11 6.77 9.90
N GLN A 266 2.05 7.31 10.66
CA GLN A 266 1.84 8.41 11.58
C GLN A 266 3.06 9.33 11.57
N GLU A 267 2.85 10.62 11.34
CA GLU A 267 3.96 11.56 11.17
C GLU A 267 4.23 12.40 12.43
N ASN A 268 3.23 12.55 13.29
CA ASN A 268 3.31 13.42 14.45
C ASN A 268 2.39 12.91 15.57
N ASN A 269 2.31 13.67 16.68
CA ASN A 269 1.35 13.46 17.78
C ASN A 269 1.32 12.01 18.30
N PHE A 270 2.50 11.40 18.47
CA PHE A 270 2.63 10.09 19.09
C PHE A 270 2.22 10.18 20.57
N ALA A 271 1.35 9.29 21.04
CA ALA A 271 0.81 9.33 22.41
C ALA A 271 1.92 9.20 23.47
N SER A 272 2.95 8.40 23.21
CA SER A 272 4.14 8.24 24.05
C SER A 272 5.41 8.33 23.19
N ASN A 273 5.60 7.36 22.31
CA ASN A 273 6.69 7.30 21.35
C ASN A 273 6.24 6.56 20.10
N SER A 274 7.03 6.67 19.01
CA SER A 274 6.69 6.08 17.71
C SER A 274 6.50 4.56 17.76
N PHE A 275 7.25 3.84 18.59
CA PHE A 275 7.14 2.37 18.68
C PHE A 275 5.86 1.92 19.37
N GLU A 276 5.45 2.59 20.44
CA GLU A 276 4.18 2.30 21.10
C GLU A 276 2.99 2.66 20.21
N SER A 277 3.11 3.76 19.45
CA SER A 277 2.06 4.18 18.51
C SER A 277 1.89 3.19 17.34
N ILE A 278 2.97 2.67 16.75
CA ILE A 278 2.84 1.63 15.71
C ILE A 278 2.26 0.34 16.26
N GLN A 279 2.59 -0.05 17.51
CA GLN A 279 1.99 -1.21 18.16
C GLN A 279 0.50 -1.03 18.37
N SER A 280 0.09 0.12 18.91
CA SER A 280 -1.34 0.45 19.11
C SER A 280 -2.13 0.40 17.81
N SER A 281 -1.59 1.00 16.74
CA SER A 281 -2.22 0.97 15.42
C SER A 281 -2.33 -0.45 14.84
N PHE A 282 -1.28 -1.26 14.99
CA PHE A 282 -1.28 -2.66 14.59
C PHE A 282 -2.37 -3.46 15.33
N ASP A 283 -2.43 -3.32 16.66
CA ASP A 283 -3.38 -4.05 17.50
C ASP A 283 -4.83 -3.69 17.14
N PHE A 284 -5.11 -2.41 16.90
CA PHE A 284 -6.44 -1.98 16.46
C PHE A 284 -6.82 -2.59 15.12
N ILE A 285 -5.94 -2.49 14.11
CA ILE A 285 -6.22 -2.99 12.75
C ILE A 285 -6.41 -4.50 12.75
N SER A 286 -5.49 -5.23 13.39
CA SER A 286 -5.54 -6.70 13.43
C SER A 286 -6.79 -7.23 14.13
N LYS A 287 -7.32 -6.49 15.11
CA LYS A 287 -8.50 -6.88 15.89
C LYS A 287 -9.81 -6.45 15.23
N ASN A 288 -9.84 -5.33 14.50
CA ASN A 288 -11.10 -4.66 14.14
C ASN A 288 -11.33 -4.52 12.63
N LEU A 289 -10.29 -4.60 11.79
CA LEU A 289 -10.40 -4.27 10.37
C LEU A 289 -10.05 -5.42 9.42
N ILE A 290 -9.25 -6.37 9.86
CA ILE A 290 -8.84 -7.54 9.05
C ILE A 290 -9.25 -8.83 9.77
N HIS A 291 -10.16 -9.57 9.16
CA HIS A 291 -10.68 -10.86 9.66
C HIS A 291 -10.38 -11.97 8.66
#